data_c148d62d0aff5bff995de29e67cb056e
#
_entry.id   c148d62d0aff5bff995de29e67cb056e
#
_cell.length_a   1.000
_cell.length_b   1.000
_cell.length_c   1.000
_cell.angle_alpha   90.00
_cell.angle_beta   90.00
_cell.angle_gamma   90.00
#
_symmetry.space_group_name_H-M   'P 1'
#
loop_
_entity.id
_entity.type
_entity.pdbx_description
1 polymer ?
#
loop_
_entity_poly.entity_id
_entity_poly.type
_entity_poly.pdbx_seq_one_letter_code
_entity_poly.pdbx_strand_id
1 'polypeptide(L)'
;MKLNMNKDELRKFLLHAPQASIIKYVESIHPVDILDVLRDYPEDKEDILYRLPEGLIADIIDEADDEEKYSILMEFSENKQKNIVEEMSSDELTDLLGMLDEEKANKILEKMTDEDARKVRQLLSYDPDTAAGIMATEFV
;
A
#
# COMPACT_ATOMS: atom_id res chain seq x y z
N MET A 1 1.86 22.71 -10.05
CA MET A 1 0.89 22.65 -11.13
C MET A 1 -0.06 21.48 -10.94
N LYS A 2 -1.34 21.77 -10.95
CA LYS A 2 -2.36 20.73 -10.75
C LYS A 2 -2.69 20.07 -12.08
N LEU A 3 -2.73 18.74 -12.09
CA LEU A 3 -3.17 18.01 -13.27
C LEU A 3 -4.69 17.94 -13.27
N ASN A 4 -5.31 18.52 -14.30
CA ASN A 4 -6.75 18.44 -14.48
C ASN A 4 -7.06 17.41 -15.57
N MET A 5 -7.10 16.15 -15.15
CA MET A 5 -7.39 15.05 -16.08
C MET A 5 -8.67 14.34 -15.66
N ASN A 6 -9.47 13.95 -16.63
CA ASN A 6 -10.56 13.02 -16.34
C ASN A 6 -9.97 11.62 -16.21
N LYS A 7 -10.80 10.64 -15.84
CA LYS A 7 -10.35 9.28 -15.59
C LYS A 7 -9.64 8.65 -16.80
N ASP A 8 -10.19 8.83 -17.99
CA ASP A 8 -9.60 8.28 -19.21
C ASP A 8 -8.26 8.92 -19.55
N GLU A 9 -8.15 10.22 -19.37
CA GLU A 9 -6.90 10.94 -19.59
C GLU A 9 -5.84 10.53 -18.58
N LEU A 10 -6.22 10.35 -17.32
CA LEU A 10 -5.31 9.88 -16.27
C LEU A 10 -4.82 8.46 -16.59
N ARG A 11 -5.72 7.59 -17.03
CA ARG A 11 -5.36 6.23 -17.46
C ARG A 11 -4.28 6.26 -18.53
N LYS A 12 -4.50 7.06 -19.57
CA LYS A 12 -3.55 7.19 -20.68
C LYS A 12 -2.21 7.75 -20.22
N PHE A 13 -2.25 8.74 -19.35
CA PHE A 13 -1.04 9.31 -18.77
C PHE A 13 -0.25 8.25 -17.99
N LEU A 14 -0.91 7.50 -17.14
CA LEU A 14 -0.26 6.46 -16.34
C LEU A 14 0.32 5.33 -17.18
N LEU A 15 -0.33 5.00 -18.30
CA LEU A 15 0.14 3.92 -19.18
C LEU A 15 1.26 4.33 -20.13
N HIS A 16 1.24 5.58 -20.61
CA HIS A 16 2.07 5.97 -21.74
C HIS A 16 3.08 7.08 -21.46
N ALA A 17 2.88 7.88 -20.42
CA ALA A 17 3.83 8.93 -20.09
C ALA A 17 5.15 8.34 -19.61
N PRO A 18 6.30 9.00 -19.87
CA PRO A 18 7.56 8.57 -19.29
C PRO A 18 7.50 8.53 -17.77
N GLN A 19 8.20 7.59 -17.15
CA GLN A 19 8.22 7.50 -15.69
C GLN A 19 8.70 8.80 -15.04
N ALA A 20 9.65 9.48 -15.67
CA ALA A 20 10.12 10.79 -15.18
C ALA A 20 8.98 11.80 -15.07
N SER A 21 8.03 11.78 -16.02
CA SER A 21 6.86 12.66 -15.99
C SER A 21 5.91 12.30 -14.85
N ILE A 22 5.73 11.01 -14.60
CA ILE A 22 4.89 10.54 -13.50
C ILE A 22 5.49 11.00 -12.17
N ILE A 23 6.79 10.82 -12.00
CA ILE A 23 7.51 11.24 -10.79
C ILE A 23 7.42 12.76 -10.61
N LYS A 24 7.55 13.51 -11.70
CA LYS A 24 7.47 14.97 -11.66
C LYS A 24 6.13 15.46 -11.14
N TYR A 25 5.04 14.80 -11.51
CA TYR A 25 3.69 15.23 -11.15
C TYR A 25 3.07 14.42 -10.01
N VAL A 26 3.88 13.61 -9.30
CA VAL A 26 3.37 12.70 -8.27
C VAL A 26 2.54 13.41 -7.21
N GLU A 27 2.94 14.60 -6.80
CA GLU A 27 2.21 15.37 -5.78
C GLU A 27 0.89 15.94 -6.29
N SER A 28 0.74 16.04 -7.61
CA SER A 28 -0.47 16.54 -8.25
C SER A 28 -1.47 15.44 -8.60
N ILE A 29 -1.08 14.18 -8.41
CA ILE A 29 -1.92 13.03 -8.71
C ILE A 29 -2.48 12.49 -7.40
N HIS A 30 -3.80 12.48 -7.27
CA HIS A 30 -4.44 11.97 -6.07
C HIS A 30 -4.50 10.44 -6.11
N PRO A 31 -4.06 9.75 -5.05
CA PRO A 31 -4.11 8.28 -4.99
C PRO A 31 -5.51 7.71 -5.23
N VAL A 32 -6.55 8.40 -4.76
CA VAL A 32 -7.94 7.98 -4.95
C VAL A 32 -8.30 7.93 -6.44
N ASP A 33 -7.81 8.89 -7.21
CA ASP A 33 -8.08 8.93 -8.66
C ASP A 33 -7.42 7.75 -9.37
N ILE A 34 -6.22 7.37 -8.94
CA ILE A 34 -5.53 6.20 -9.48
C ILE A 34 -6.32 4.93 -9.14
N LEU A 35 -6.82 4.83 -7.90
CA LEU A 35 -7.65 3.70 -7.50
C LEU A 35 -8.88 3.57 -8.39
N ASP A 36 -9.53 4.68 -8.72
CA ASP A 36 -10.69 4.65 -9.60
C ASP A 36 -10.32 4.11 -10.98
N VAL A 37 -9.16 4.49 -11.51
CA VAL A 37 -8.66 3.96 -12.78
C VAL A 37 -8.43 2.45 -12.67
N LEU A 38 -7.81 1.99 -11.60
CA LEU A 38 -7.53 0.57 -11.41
C LEU A 38 -8.81 -0.26 -11.28
N ARG A 39 -9.84 0.29 -10.66
CA ARG A 39 -11.14 -0.37 -10.51
C ARG A 39 -11.90 -0.47 -11.83
N ASP A 40 -11.83 0.57 -12.64
CA ASP A 40 -12.53 0.61 -13.93
C ASP A 40 -11.79 -0.13 -15.04
N TYR A 41 -10.46 -0.22 -14.93
CA TYR A 41 -9.60 -0.86 -15.93
C TYR A 41 -8.70 -1.90 -15.28
N PRO A 42 -9.28 -2.99 -14.73
CA PRO A 42 -8.51 -4.00 -14.02
C PRO A 42 -7.45 -4.69 -14.88
N GLU A 43 -7.64 -4.72 -16.18
CA GLU A 43 -6.67 -5.28 -17.13
C GLU A 43 -5.37 -4.48 -17.20
N ASP A 44 -5.42 -3.20 -16.84
CA ASP A 44 -4.25 -2.31 -16.86
C ASP A 44 -3.57 -2.19 -15.49
N LYS A 45 -4.11 -2.83 -14.47
CA LYS A 45 -3.67 -2.69 -13.08
C LYS A 45 -2.17 -2.95 -12.93
N GLU A 46 -1.69 -4.08 -13.41
CA GLU A 46 -0.29 -4.45 -13.30
C GLU A 46 0.62 -3.45 -14.00
N ASP A 47 0.28 -3.12 -15.26
CA ASP A 47 1.07 -2.18 -16.06
C ASP A 47 1.18 -0.81 -15.40
N ILE A 48 0.08 -0.31 -14.85
CA ILE A 48 0.05 0.99 -14.19
C ILE A 48 0.88 0.94 -12.91
N LEU A 49 0.66 -0.06 -12.07
CA LEU A 49 1.33 -0.15 -10.76
C LEU A 49 2.85 -0.25 -10.90
N TYR A 50 3.34 -1.02 -11.89
CA TYR A 50 4.78 -1.17 -12.09
C TYR A 50 5.48 0.12 -12.52
N ARG A 51 4.74 1.11 -12.97
CA ARG A 51 5.30 2.38 -13.43
C ARG A 51 5.32 3.46 -12.36
N LEU A 52 4.70 3.20 -11.21
CA LEU A 52 4.56 4.19 -10.13
C LEU A 52 5.72 4.09 -9.14
N PRO A 53 6.13 5.24 -8.52
CA PRO A 53 7.11 5.19 -7.44
C PRO A 53 6.53 4.55 -6.18
N GLU A 54 7.39 3.94 -5.37
CA GLU A 54 6.95 3.20 -4.17
C GLU A 54 6.16 4.07 -3.20
N GLY A 55 6.56 5.33 -3.02
CA GLY A 55 5.83 6.24 -2.13
C GLY A 55 4.39 6.47 -2.56
N LEU A 56 4.15 6.59 -3.86
CA LEU A 56 2.81 6.75 -4.39
C LEU A 56 2.00 5.46 -4.25
N ILE A 57 2.64 4.32 -4.45
CA ILE A 57 1.98 3.02 -4.26
C ILE A 57 1.55 2.85 -2.80
N ALA A 58 2.40 3.25 -1.86
CA ALA A 58 2.05 3.21 -0.43
C ALA A 58 0.83 4.10 -0.14
N ASP A 59 0.77 5.28 -0.74
CA ASP A 59 -0.38 6.18 -0.59
C ASP A 59 -1.65 5.59 -1.18
N ILE A 60 -1.53 4.90 -2.32
CA ILE A 60 -2.67 4.22 -2.95
C ILE A 60 -3.19 3.10 -2.05
N ILE A 61 -2.29 2.33 -1.46
CA ILE A 61 -2.66 1.26 -0.53
C ILE A 61 -3.39 1.83 0.67
N ASP A 62 -2.92 2.96 1.21
CA ASP A 62 -3.57 3.59 2.36
C ASP A 62 -5.01 3.99 2.06
N GLU A 63 -5.29 4.45 0.84
CA GLU A 63 -6.63 4.87 0.43
C GLU A 63 -7.52 3.71 -0.05
N ALA A 64 -6.96 2.53 -0.27
CA ALA A 64 -7.68 1.39 -0.84
C ALA A 64 -8.56 0.71 0.20
N ASP A 65 -9.55 -0.05 -0.27
CA ASP A 65 -10.34 -0.92 0.58
C ASP A 65 -9.51 -2.10 1.07
N ASP A 66 -9.96 -2.76 2.12
CA ASP A 66 -9.21 -3.83 2.79
C ASP A 66 -8.71 -4.91 1.84
N GLU A 67 -9.58 -5.41 0.99
CA GLU A 67 -9.22 -6.44 0.03
C GLU A 67 -8.25 -5.92 -1.02
N GLU A 68 -8.41 -4.66 -1.42
CA GLU A 68 -7.55 -4.03 -2.41
C GLU A 68 -6.15 -3.79 -1.89
N LYS A 69 -6.00 -3.45 -0.62
CA LYS A 69 -4.68 -3.21 -0.01
C LYS A 69 -3.77 -4.42 -0.20
N TYR A 70 -4.27 -5.60 0.17
CA TYR A 70 -3.50 -6.83 0.04
C TYR A 70 -3.26 -7.17 -1.43
N SER A 71 -4.29 -7.05 -2.26
CA SER A 71 -4.21 -7.35 -3.68
C SER A 71 -3.16 -6.49 -4.40
N ILE A 72 -3.13 -5.19 -4.09
CA ILE A 72 -2.16 -4.27 -4.69
C ILE A 72 -0.74 -4.66 -4.27
N LEU A 73 -0.53 -4.91 -2.98
CA LEU A 73 0.78 -5.28 -2.47
C LEU A 73 1.30 -6.57 -3.11
N MET A 74 0.42 -7.55 -3.30
CA MET A 74 0.80 -8.85 -3.85
C MET A 74 1.08 -8.84 -5.35
N GLU A 75 0.77 -7.74 -6.05
CA GLU A 75 1.12 -7.61 -7.46
C GLU A 75 2.63 -7.48 -7.68
N PHE A 76 3.39 -7.16 -6.65
CA PHE A 76 4.82 -6.86 -6.76
C PHE A 76 5.70 -8.02 -6.30
N SER A 77 6.96 -8.00 -6.75
CA SER A 77 7.97 -8.95 -6.26
C SER A 77 8.24 -8.70 -4.77
N GLU A 78 8.85 -9.69 -4.11
CA GLU A 78 9.16 -9.59 -2.68
C GLU A 78 10.04 -8.38 -2.35
N ASN A 79 11.04 -8.09 -3.20
CA ASN A 79 11.90 -6.94 -2.98
C ASN A 79 11.14 -5.62 -3.08
N LYS A 80 10.23 -5.52 -4.05
CA LYS A 80 9.42 -4.32 -4.22
C LYS A 80 8.40 -4.19 -3.09
N GLN A 81 7.82 -5.30 -2.65
CA GLN A 81 6.91 -5.31 -1.51
C GLN A 81 7.60 -4.77 -0.26
N LYS A 82 8.84 -5.18 -0.03
CA LYS A 82 9.64 -4.68 1.08
C LYS A 82 9.81 -3.16 1.01
N ASN A 83 10.16 -2.66 -0.16
CA ASN A 83 10.35 -1.22 -0.36
C ASN A 83 9.05 -0.44 -0.14
N ILE A 84 7.93 -0.97 -0.61
CA ILE A 84 6.63 -0.34 -0.42
C ILE A 84 6.26 -0.30 1.06
N VAL A 85 6.45 -1.42 1.75
CA VAL A 85 6.16 -1.55 3.18
C VAL A 85 7.00 -0.56 3.99
N GLU A 86 8.27 -0.36 3.62
CA GLU A 86 9.14 0.60 4.29
C GLU A 86 8.71 2.05 4.08
N GLU A 87 7.98 2.34 3.00
CA GLU A 87 7.43 3.68 2.75
C GLU A 87 6.13 3.93 3.51
N MET A 88 5.50 2.89 4.03
CA MET A 88 4.25 3.03 4.78
C MET A 88 4.53 3.46 6.22
N SER A 89 3.63 4.27 6.79
CA SER A 89 3.73 4.62 8.20
C SER A 89 3.38 3.41 9.07
N SER A 90 3.78 3.46 10.33
CA SER A 90 3.46 2.39 11.29
C SER A 90 1.95 2.21 11.45
N ASP A 91 1.19 3.31 11.41
CA ASP A 91 -0.26 3.25 11.53
C ASP A 91 -0.90 2.56 10.31
N GLU A 92 -0.43 2.90 9.10
CA GLU A 92 -0.93 2.28 7.88
C GLU A 92 -0.63 0.79 7.84
N LEU A 93 0.58 0.41 8.25
CA LEU A 93 0.99 -0.99 8.33
C LEU A 93 0.16 -1.76 9.35
N THR A 94 -0.09 -1.14 10.49
CA THR A 94 -0.89 -1.77 11.55
C THR A 94 -2.31 -2.03 11.05
N ASP A 95 -2.89 -1.08 10.34
CA ASP A 95 -4.22 -1.24 9.75
C ASP A 95 -4.24 -2.38 8.72
N LEU A 96 -3.24 -2.40 7.85
CA LEU A 96 -3.14 -3.45 6.84
C LEU A 96 -2.99 -4.83 7.47
N LEU A 97 -2.07 -4.96 8.42
CA LEU A 97 -1.76 -6.24 9.05
C LEU A 97 -2.90 -6.73 9.97
N GLY A 98 -3.61 -5.79 10.58
CA GLY A 98 -4.75 -6.11 11.44
C GLY A 98 -5.92 -6.75 10.70
N MET A 99 -5.99 -6.58 9.38
CA MET A 99 -7.04 -7.16 8.55
C MET A 99 -6.66 -8.51 7.95
N LEU A 100 -5.39 -8.86 7.99
CA LEU A 100 -4.89 -10.10 7.41
C LEU A 100 -4.89 -11.22 8.44
N ASP A 101 -4.95 -12.46 7.96
CA ASP A 101 -4.74 -13.58 8.85
C ASP A 101 -3.26 -13.58 9.32
N GLU A 102 -2.99 -14.34 10.37
CA GLU A 102 -1.68 -14.38 11.01
C GLU A 102 -0.57 -14.76 10.03
N GLU A 103 -0.84 -15.73 9.17
CA GLU A 103 0.16 -16.19 8.20
C GLU A 103 0.56 -15.09 7.22
N LYS A 104 -0.41 -14.40 6.66
CA LYS A 104 -0.15 -13.31 5.71
C LYS A 104 0.52 -12.12 6.38
N ALA A 105 0.09 -11.78 7.59
CA ALA A 105 0.69 -10.71 8.36
C ALA A 105 2.17 -11.01 8.65
N ASN A 106 2.48 -12.24 9.05
CA ASN A 106 3.85 -12.64 9.33
C ASN A 106 4.74 -12.57 8.08
N LYS A 107 4.22 -12.93 6.93
CA LYS A 107 4.96 -12.83 5.67
C LYS A 107 5.38 -11.40 5.37
N ILE A 108 4.49 -10.45 5.64
CA ILE A 108 4.81 -9.04 5.44
C ILE A 108 5.82 -8.56 6.48
N LEU A 109 5.65 -8.94 7.74
CA LEU A 109 6.57 -8.56 8.81
C LEU A 109 7.98 -9.08 8.58
N GLU A 110 8.12 -10.25 7.98
CA GLU A 110 9.42 -10.83 7.66
C GLU A 110 10.21 -9.99 6.65
N LYS A 111 9.52 -9.19 5.85
CA LYS A 111 10.13 -8.32 4.85
C LYS A 111 10.64 -7.01 5.45
N MET A 112 10.30 -6.72 6.69
CA MET A 112 10.68 -5.48 7.38
C MET A 112 11.98 -5.67 8.15
N THR A 113 12.64 -4.55 8.51
CA THR A 113 13.75 -4.60 9.44
C THR A 113 13.24 -5.10 10.80
N ASP A 114 14.11 -5.70 11.60
CA ASP A 114 13.73 -6.21 12.91
C ASP A 114 13.15 -5.11 13.81
N GLU A 115 13.71 -3.92 13.72
CA GLU A 115 13.24 -2.78 14.51
C GLU A 115 11.83 -2.36 14.12
N ASP A 116 11.58 -2.22 12.81
CA ASP A 116 10.29 -1.81 12.30
C ASP A 116 9.23 -2.89 12.56
N ALA A 117 9.59 -4.15 12.36
CA ALA A 117 8.70 -5.27 12.65
C ALA A 117 8.29 -5.29 14.12
N ARG A 118 9.24 -5.02 15.02
CA ARG A 118 8.96 -4.95 16.45
C ARG A 118 7.98 -3.84 16.79
N LYS A 119 8.16 -2.67 16.20
CA LYS A 119 7.25 -1.53 16.41
C LYS A 119 5.83 -1.85 15.95
N VAL A 120 5.70 -2.46 14.79
CA VAL A 120 4.39 -2.82 14.26
C VAL A 120 3.73 -3.90 15.11
N ARG A 121 4.46 -4.92 15.51
CA ARG A 121 3.95 -5.97 16.41
C ARG A 121 3.47 -5.39 17.73
N GLN A 122 4.19 -4.41 18.24
CA GLN A 122 3.81 -3.72 19.47
C GLN A 122 2.49 -2.97 19.30
N LEU A 123 2.31 -2.26 18.19
CA LEU A 123 1.08 -1.56 17.88
C LEU A 123 -0.10 -2.52 17.73
N LEU A 124 0.11 -3.66 17.08
CA LEU A 124 -0.90 -4.69 16.93
C LEU A 124 -1.33 -5.26 18.28
N SER A 125 -0.38 -5.38 19.20
CA SER A 125 -0.65 -5.89 20.55
C SER A 125 -1.55 -4.95 21.36
N TYR A 126 -1.57 -3.67 21.03
CA TYR A 126 -2.40 -2.69 21.72
C TYR A 126 -3.76 -2.48 21.05
N ASP A 127 -4.01 -3.11 19.91
CA ASP A 127 -5.29 -3.01 19.23
C ASP A 127 -6.31 -3.93 19.91
N PRO A 128 -7.36 -3.37 20.56
CA PRO A 128 -8.33 -4.20 21.28
C PRO A 128 -9.19 -5.07 20.37
N ASP A 129 -9.23 -4.77 19.08
CA ASP A 129 -10.03 -5.54 18.11
C ASP A 129 -9.32 -6.75 17.56
N THR A 130 -8.06 -6.95 17.91
CA THR A 130 -7.27 -8.09 17.45
C THR A 130 -7.07 -9.11 18.56
N ALA A 131 -6.98 -10.38 18.19
CA ALA A 131 -6.66 -11.44 19.14
C ALA A 131 -5.29 -11.20 19.78
N ALA A 132 -4.33 -10.67 19.03
CA ALA A 132 -3.00 -10.35 19.54
C ALA A 132 -3.05 -9.27 20.62
N GLY A 133 -3.91 -8.25 20.45
CA GLY A 133 -4.10 -7.22 21.45
C GLY A 133 -4.65 -7.77 22.76
N ILE A 134 -5.62 -8.67 22.67
CA ILE A 134 -6.21 -9.31 23.84
C ILE A 134 -5.17 -10.17 24.55
N MET A 135 -4.40 -10.94 23.81
CA MET A 135 -3.37 -11.81 24.37
C MET A 135 -2.25 -11.03 25.05
N ALA A 136 -1.83 -9.92 24.46
CA ALA A 136 -0.79 -9.09 25.02
C ALA A 136 -1.20 -8.52 26.39
N THR A 137 -2.47 -8.22 26.55
CA THR A 137 -3.01 -7.69 27.80
C THR A 137 -2.88 -8.70 28.95
N GLU A 138 -2.93 -9.98 28.63
CA GLU A 138 -2.85 -11.05 29.63
C GLU A 138 -1.44 -11.28 30.14
N PHE A 139 -0.44 -10.81 29.43
CA PHE A 139 0.96 -11.01 29.79
C PHE A 139 1.57 -9.90 30.62
N VAL A 140 0.83 -8.92 30.93
CA VAL A 140 1.34 -7.77 31.70
C VAL A 140 1.28 -7.95 33.23
#